data_babfa68149ebdacd8226c9633eb60cee
#
_entry.id   babfa68149ebdacd8226c9633eb60cee
#
_cell.length_a   1.000
_cell.length_b   1.000
_cell.length_c   1.000
_cell.angle_alpha   90.00
_cell.angle_beta   90.00
_cell.angle_gamma   90.00
#
_symmetry.space_group_name_H-M   'P 1'
#
loop_
_entity.id
_entity.type
_entity.pdbx_description
1 polymer ?
#
loop_
_entity_poly.entity_id
_entity_poly.type
_entity_poly.pdbx_seq_one_letter_code
_entity_poly.pdbx_strand_id
1 'polypeptide(L)'
;MSIELTASEKIARIRSDFRMGVAVGFISGQEKWLVASAEAITISRFNGMRQLGSIELTITDWRAQTLSTWATDGDIARLAVPDDKGLEWIQSVCDPSNDFNTPLKGPFTPIFGGKSDIPRAALAICKMAHLIPSVIAINVTNQDIKGFDFIDLEQISSIIFNPSDQLVEVSVANVPLQVSEASRVHVFRPQDGGEEHYAIEIGNPDRESPVLSRLHSACFTGDLIGSLKCDCGHQLRA
;
A
#
# COMPACT_ATOMS: atom_id res chain seq x y z
N MET A 1 -8.48 -26.83 -16.30
CA MET A 1 -8.73 -25.96 -15.11
C MET A 1 -7.42 -25.88 -14.36
N SER A 2 -6.80 -24.72 -14.29
CA SER A 2 -5.60 -24.52 -13.45
C SER A 2 -6.06 -24.42 -12.01
N ILE A 3 -5.40 -25.14 -11.10
CA ILE A 3 -5.60 -25.04 -9.66
C ILE A 3 -4.68 -23.94 -9.10
N GLU A 4 -3.80 -23.40 -9.93
CA GLU A 4 -2.85 -22.34 -9.54
C GLU A 4 -3.58 -21.02 -9.35
N LEU A 5 -3.14 -20.27 -8.35
CA LEU A 5 -3.67 -18.96 -8.05
C LEU A 5 -3.37 -17.97 -9.18
N THR A 6 -4.36 -17.20 -9.55
CA THR A 6 -4.21 -16.04 -10.43
C THR A 6 -3.35 -14.96 -9.76
N ALA A 7 -2.84 -14.03 -10.54
CA ALA A 7 -2.07 -12.89 -10.01
C ALA A 7 -2.89 -12.06 -9.01
N SER A 8 -4.18 -11.81 -9.30
CA SER A 8 -5.09 -11.09 -8.41
C SER A 8 -5.31 -11.81 -7.07
N GLU A 9 -5.50 -13.14 -7.11
CA GLU A 9 -5.64 -13.95 -5.90
C GLU A 9 -4.35 -13.98 -5.06
N LYS A 10 -3.17 -14.01 -5.73
CA LYS A 10 -1.88 -13.89 -5.03
C LYS A 10 -1.77 -12.54 -4.30
N ILE A 11 -2.12 -11.43 -4.95
CA ILE A 11 -2.10 -10.10 -4.34
C ILE A 11 -3.10 -10.01 -3.17
N ALA A 12 -4.31 -10.55 -3.33
CA ALA A 12 -5.30 -10.58 -2.25
C ALA A 12 -4.76 -11.29 -0.99
N ARG A 13 -4.05 -12.41 -1.18
CA ARG A 13 -3.38 -13.14 -0.08
C ARG A 13 -2.25 -12.32 0.53
N ILE A 14 -1.36 -11.73 -0.27
CA ILE A 14 -0.25 -10.91 0.22
C ILE A 14 -0.79 -9.72 1.04
N ARG A 15 -1.85 -9.05 0.57
CA ARG A 15 -2.51 -7.96 1.31
C ARG A 15 -3.02 -8.41 2.67
N SER A 16 -3.63 -9.60 2.73
CA SER A 16 -4.09 -10.20 3.99
C SER A 16 -2.91 -10.52 4.91
N ASP A 17 -1.85 -11.12 4.38
CA ASP A 17 -0.65 -11.46 5.13
C ASP A 17 0.03 -10.20 5.70
N PHE A 18 0.15 -9.15 4.90
CA PHE A 18 0.71 -7.86 5.36
C PHE A 18 -0.13 -7.23 6.47
N ARG A 19 -1.48 -7.26 6.36
CA ARG A 19 -2.37 -6.77 7.43
C ARG A 19 -2.23 -7.57 8.73
N MET A 20 -1.91 -8.85 8.64
CA MET A 20 -1.67 -9.72 9.79
C MET A 20 -0.21 -9.71 10.26
N GLY A 21 0.65 -8.89 9.65
CA GLY A 21 2.08 -8.83 9.97
C GLY A 21 2.83 -10.12 9.65
N VAL A 22 2.35 -10.88 8.67
CA VAL A 22 3.03 -12.09 8.18
C VAL A 22 4.06 -11.68 7.13
N ALA A 23 5.26 -12.26 7.21
CA ALA A 23 6.26 -12.06 6.17
C ALA A 23 5.90 -12.87 4.92
N VAL A 24 6.16 -12.28 3.74
CA VAL A 24 5.93 -12.89 2.43
C VAL A 24 7.27 -13.01 1.69
N GLY A 25 7.47 -14.12 1.01
CA GLY A 25 8.62 -14.36 0.16
C GLY A 25 8.42 -13.80 -1.25
N PHE A 26 9.41 -13.04 -1.74
CA PHE A 26 9.44 -12.54 -3.12
C PHE A 26 10.68 -12.99 -3.85
N ILE A 27 10.55 -13.24 -5.15
CA ILE A 27 11.66 -13.49 -6.08
C ILE A 27 11.66 -12.40 -7.14
N SER A 28 12.85 -11.87 -7.44
CA SER A 28 13.10 -11.04 -8.62
C SER A 28 14.42 -11.46 -9.26
N GLY A 29 14.32 -12.12 -10.43
CA GLY A 29 15.46 -12.75 -11.07
C GLY A 29 16.08 -13.82 -10.17
N GLN A 30 17.32 -13.61 -9.69
CA GLN A 30 18.01 -14.55 -8.81
C GLN A 30 17.88 -14.20 -7.33
N GLU A 31 17.33 -13.05 -7.00
CA GLU A 31 17.23 -12.58 -5.62
C GLU A 31 15.96 -13.08 -4.94
N LYS A 32 16.10 -13.50 -3.69
CA LYS A 32 15.01 -13.92 -2.81
C LYS A 32 14.98 -13.03 -1.58
N TRP A 33 13.82 -12.55 -1.25
CA TRP A 33 13.61 -11.65 -0.12
C TRP A 33 12.41 -12.09 0.71
N LEU A 34 12.52 -11.95 2.03
CA LEU A 34 11.38 -11.96 2.93
C LEU A 34 11.03 -10.52 3.28
N VAL A 35 9.76 -10.18 3.16
CA VAL A 35 9.26 -8.80 3.35
C VAL A 35 8.02 -8.83 4.22
N ALA A 36 7.91 -7.87 5.12
CA ALA A 36 6.73 -7.69 5.96
C ALA A 36 6.38 -6.20 6.12
N SER A 37 5.10 -5.90 6.39
CA SER A 37 4.69 -4.56 6.78
C SER A 37 5.36 -4.15 8.09
N ALA A 38 5.97 -2.98 8.12
CA ALA A 38 6.60 -2.43 9.33
C ALA A 38 5.56 -2.05 10.40
N GLU A 39 4.34 -1.68 9.99
CA GLU A 39 3.24 -1.34 10.89
C GLU A 39 2.68 -2.55 11.61
N ALA A 40 2.42 -3.64 10.88
CA ALA A 40 1.64 -4.76 11.39
C ALA A 40 2.48 -5.92 11.96
N ILE A 41 3.79 -5.96 11.69
CA ILE A 41 4.65 -7.05 12.16
C ILE A 41 4.71 -7.13 13.68
N THR A 42 4.68 -8.34 14.21
CA THR A 42 4.86 -8.57 15.65
C THR A 42 6.32 -8.62 16.03
N ILE A 43 6.63 -8.33 17.31
CA ILE A 43 8.01 -8.38 17.83
C ILE A 43 8.65 -9.77 17.65
N SER A 44 7.88 -10.83 17.80
CA SER A 44 8.38 -12.20 17.60
C SER A 44 8.81 -12.46 16.16
N ARG A 45 8.00 -12.05 15.18
CA ARG A 45 8.33 -12.18 13.75
C ARG A 45 9.48 -11.29 13.33
N PHE A 46 9.51 -10.05 13.84
CA PHE A 46 10.65 -9.14 13.63
C PHE A 46 11.96 -9.75 14.11
N ASN A 47 11.99 -10.29 15.33
CA ASN A 47 13.17 -10.95 15.87
C ASN A 47 13.56 -12.20 15.04
N GLY A 48 12.58 -12.96 14.56
CA GLY A 48 12.81 -14.08 13.66
C GLY A 48 13.46 -13.66 12.34
N MET A 49 12.96 -12.58 11.72
CA MET A 49 13.57 -12.01 10.50
C MET A 49 15.01 -11.56 10.79
N ARG A 50 15.26 -10.85 11.89
CA ARG A 50 16.60 -10.37 12.26
C ARG A 50 17.63 -11.53 12.42
N GLN A 51 17.20 -12.70 12.88
CA GLN A 51 18.09 -13.88 12.99
C GLN A 51 18.51 -14.42 11.61
N LEU A 52 17.73 -14.13 10.57
CA LEU A 52 18.04 -14.56 9.20
C LEU A 52 18.95 -13.57 8.45
N GLY A 53 19.08 -12.34 8.90
CA GLY A 53 19.94 -11.36 8.24
C GLY A 53 19.72 -9.92 8.67
N SER A 54 20.51 -9.04 8.07
CA SER A 54 20.39 -7.59 8.28
C SER A 54 19.07 -7.08 7.71
N ILE A 55 18.35 -6.32 8.52
CA ILE A 55 17.07 -5.74 8.13
C ILE A 55 17.29 -4.44 7.35
N GLU A 56 16.62 -4.35 6.22
CA GLU A 56 16.41 -3.13 5.46
C GLU A 56 15.01 -2.59 5.75
N LEU A 57 14.90 -1.30 6.06
CA LEU A 57 13.65 -0.57 6.17
C LEU A 57 13.44 0.27 4.91
N THR A 58 12.31 0.08 4.24
CA THR A 58 11.94 0.89 3.08
C THR A 58 10.75 1.78 3.43
N ILE A 59 10.86 3.06 3.12
CA ILE A 59 9.84 4.09 3.31
C ILE A 59 9.67 4.90 2.01
N THR A 60 8.59 5.67 1.92
CA THR A 60 8.35 6.56 0.78
C THR A 60 9.33 7.75 0.79
N ASP A 61 9.56 8.34 -0.39
CA ASP A 61 10.29 9.59 -0.53
C ASP A 61 9.72 10.72 0.37
N TRP A 62 8.39 10.89 0.41
CA TRP A 62 7.74 11.86 1.30
C TRP A 62 8.10 11.67 2.77
N ARG A 63 8.13 10.42 3.23
CA ARG A 63 8.53 10.13 4.60
C ARG A 63 10.02 10.41 4.79
N ALA A 64 10.86 10.06 3.84
CA ALA A 64 12.28 10.33 3.87
C ALA A 64 12.57 11.84 3.97
N GLN A 65 11.88 12.66 3.18
CA GLN A 65 12.00 14.12 3.23
C GLN A 65 11.63 14.67 4.61
N THR A 66 10.50 14.20 5.18
CA THR A 66 10.08 14.60 6.54
C THR A 66 11.15 14.27 7.60
N LEU A 67 11.82 13.14 7.45
CA LEU A 67 12.88 12.67 8.33
C LEU A 67 14.26 13.26 8.02
N SER A 68 14.37 14.11 7.00
CA SER A 68 15.63 14.69 6.51
C SER A 68 16.65 13.63 6.14
N THR A 69 16.20 12.53 5.51
CA THR A 69 17.05 11.49 4.93
C THR A 69 16.88 11.41 3.41
N TRP A 70 17.69 10.60 2.74
CA TRP A 70 17.77 10.58 1.28
C TRP A 70 16.90 9.47 0.68
N ALA A 71 16.11 9.81 -0.31
CA ALA A 71 15.45 8.85 -1.19
C ALA A 71 16.48 8.32 -2.19
N THR A 72 17.04 7.15 -1.91
CA THR A 72 18.16 6.58 -2.68
C THR A 72 17.74 6.02 -4.03
N ASP A 73 16.46 5.72 -4.21
CA ASP A 73 15.90 5.08 -5.41
C ASP A 73 14.79 5.92 -6.06
N GLY A 74 14.81 7.24 -5.85
CA GLY A 74 13.92 8.22 -6.45
C GLY A 74 12.62 8.38 -5.66
N ASP A 75 11.72 7.42 -5.72
CA ASP A 75 10.39 7.43 -5.07
C ASP A 75 10.37 6.74 -3.71
N ILE A 76 11.45 6.05 -3.33
CA ILE A 76 11.62 5.34 -2.07
C ILE A 76 12.99 5.59 -1.45
N ALA A 77 13.06 5.47 -0.12
CA ALA A 77 14.30 5.44 0.64
C ALA A 77 14.47 4.07 1.28
N ARG A 78 15.65 3.46 1.10
CA ARG A 78 16.05 2.24 1.77
C ARG A 78 17.06 2.57 2.87
N LEU A 79 16.80 2.12 4.07
CA LEU A 79 17.58 2.44 5.25
C LEU A 79 18.07 1.15 5.93
N ALA A 80 19.34 1.08 6.23
CA ALA A 80 19.87 0.00 7.07
C ALA A 80 19.34 0.17 8.50
N VAL A 81 18.79 -0.90 9.06
CA VAL A 81 18.34 -0.91 10.47
C VAL A 81 19.50 -1.34 11.35
N PRO A 82 20.00 -0.45 12.26
CA PRO A 82 21.07 -0.82 13.17
C PRO A 82 20.69 -1.97 14.09
N ASP A 83 21.66 -2.78 14.49
CA ASP A 83 21.43 -3.97 15.32
C ASP A 83 20.90 -3.63 16.72
N ASP A 84 21.22 -2.45 17.24
CA ASP A 84 20.73 -1.94 18.52
C ASP A 84 19.29 -1.41 18.47
N LYS A 85 18.70 -1.24 17.29
CA LYS A 85 17.35 -0.71 17.11
C LYS A 85 16.30 -1.80 17.05
N GLY A 86 15.28 -1.70 17.88
CA GLY A 86 14.14 -2.59 17.94
C GLY A 86 12.98 -2.20 17.02
N LEU A 87 11.90 -2.99 17.08
CA LEU A 87 10.68 -2.72 16.32
C LEU A 87 10.05 -1.36 16.66
N GLU A 88 10.11 -0.92 17.90
CA GLU A 88 9.58 0.39 18.33
C GLU A 88 10.25 1.56 17.59
N TRP A 89 11.57 1.47 17.38
CA TRP A 89 12.28 2.46 16.57
C TRP A 89 11.79 2.47 15.13
N ILE A 90 11.65 1.29 14.50
CA ILE A 90 11.14 1.15 13.13
C ILE A 90 9.75 1.77 13.02
N GLN A 91 8.84 1.43 13.93
CA GLN A 91 7.48 1.98 13.94
C GLN A 91 7.49 3.51 14.12
N SER A 92 8.36 4.04 14.98
CA SER A 92 8.51 5.49 15.13
C SER A 92 9.02 6.17 13.85
N VAL A 93 9.88 5.51 13.08
CA VAL A 93 10.37 6.01 11.79
C VAL A 93 9.25 6.00 10.74
N CYS A 94 8.41 4.96 10.74
CA CYS A 94 7.35 4.78 9.74
C CYS A 94 6.14 5.67 9.98
N ASP A 95 5.67 5.77 11.23
CA ASP A 95 4.44 6.46 11.60
C ASP A 95 4.69 7.94 11.92
N PRO A 96 4.13 8.87 11.12
CA PRO A 96 4.26 10.30 11.36
C PRO A 96 3.42 10.80 12.54
N SER A 97 2.42 10.07 13.01
CA SER A 97 1.49 10.52 14.05
C SER A 97 2.19 10.84 15.38
N ASN A 98 3.34 10.22 15.61
CA ASN A 98 4.14 10.34 16.83
C ASN A 98 5.42 11.17 16.69
N ASP A 99 5.59 11.89 15.58
CA ASP A 99 6.83 12.62 15.29
C ASP A 99 7.18 13.68 16.35
N PHE A 100 6.16 14.35 16.92
CA PHE A 100 6.38 15.34 17.98
C PHE A 100 6.87 14.72 19.29
N ASN A 101 6.46 13.47 19.58
CA ASN A 101 6.89 12.76 20.78
C ASN A 101 8.26 12.10 20.64
N THR A 102 8.66 11.81 19.41
CA THR A 102 9.93 11.14 19.07
C THR A 102 10.70 11.93 18.00
N PRO A 103 11.14 13.17 18.28
CA PRO A 103 11.69 14.05 17.24
C PRO A 103 13.08 13.60 16.72
N LEU A 104 13.88 12.95 17.57
CA LEU A 104 15.26 12.54 17.24
C LEU A 104 15.32 11.04 16.92
N LYS A 105 15.09 10.68 15.66
CA LYS A 105 15.09 9.29 15.19
C LYS A 105 16.39 8.87 14.49
N GLY A 106 17.15 9.84 13.97
CA GLY A 106 18.43 9.60 13.31
C GLY A 106 19.61 9.36 14.28
N PRO A 107 20.82 9.17 13.75
CA PRO A 107 21.13 9.24 12.33
C PRO A 107 20.63 8.04 11.53
N PHE A 108 20.27 8.27 10.25
CA PHE A 108 19.88 7.21 9.34
C PHE A 108 21.06 6.81 8.46
N THR A 109 21.10 5.54 8.06
CA THR A 109 22.09 5.01 7.11
C THR A 109 21.39 4.59 5.83
N PRO A 110 21.34 5.48 4.80
CA PRO A 110 20.75 5.14 3.50
C PRO A 110 21.53 4.03 2.80
N ILE A 111 20.80 3.13 2.13
CA ILE A 111 21.37 2.06 1.31
C ILE A 111 21.40 2.56 -0.14
N PHE A 112 22.58 2.54 -0.75
CA PHE A 112 22.80 2.94 -2.14
C PHE A 112 23.07 1.72 -3.01
N GLY A 113 22.52 1.73 -4.23
CA GLY A 113 22.71 0.65 -5.20
C GLY A 113 21.91 -0.62 -4.85
N GLY A 114 22.12 -1.68 -5.62
CA GLY A 114 21.30 -2.89 -5.57
C GLY A 114 19.93 -2.70 -6.24
N LYS A 115 19.10 -3.76 -6.20
CA LYS A 115 17.76 -3.73 -6.77
C LYS A 115 16.75 -3.20 -5.76
N SER A 116 15.82 -2.41 -6.23
CA SER A 116 14.75 -1.80 -5.42
C SER A 116 13.34 -2.21 -5.86
N ASP A 117 13.23 -3.10 -6.83
CA ASP A 117 11.96 -3.59 -7.38
C ASP A 117 11.09 -4.28 -6.33
N ILE A 118 11.64 -5.21 -5.55
CA ILE A 118 10.89 -5.88 -4.47
C ILE A 118 10.47 -4.89 -3.37
N PRO A 119 11.36 -4.07 -2.78
CA PRO A 119 10.97 -3.03 -1.83
C PRO A 119 9.89 -2.08 -2.36
N ARG A 120 10.00 -1.64 -3.60
CA ARG A 120 9.01 -0.75 -4.26
C ARG A 120 7.66 -1.43 -4.42
N ALA A 121 7.64 -2.67 -4.91
CA ALA A 121 6.42 -3.45 -5.05
C ALA A 121 5.74 -3.70 -3.69
N ALA A 122 6.51 -4.04 -2.67
CA ALA A 122 5.99 -4.26 -1.32
C ALA A 122 5.39 -2.98 -0.71
N LEU A 123 5.99 -1.81 -0.94
CA LEU A 123 5.39 -0.52 -0.57
C LEU A 123 4.06 -0.25 -1.28
N ALA A 124 3.98 -0.56 -2.57
CA ALA A 124 2.73 -0.44 -3.32
C ALA A 124 1.65 -1.37 -2.75
N ILE A 125 2.01 -2.60 -2.38
CA ILE A 125 1.10 -3.55 -1.74
C ILE A 125 0.65 -3.05 -0.36
N CYS A 126 1.51 -2.41 0.45
CA CYS A 126 1.10 -1.77 1.70
C CYS A 126 0.02 -0.71 1.45
N LYS A 127 0.16 0.13 0.43
CA LYS A 127 -0.87 1.11 0.04
C LYS A 127 -2.19 0.42 -0.34
N MET A 128 -2.13 -0.65 -1.15
CA MET A 128 -3.32 -1.45 -1.51
C MET A 128 -3.95 -2.15 -0.30
N ALA A 129 -3.16 -2.44 0.73
CA ALA A 129 -3.61 -3.03 1.99
C ALA A 129 -4.14 -2.00 3.00
N HIS A 130 -4.11 -0.70 2.67
CA HIS A 130 -4.44 0.43 3.55
C HIS A 130 -3.59 0.45 4.84
N LEU A 131 -2.32 0.10 4.68
CA LEU A 131 -1.29 0.18 5.72
C LEU A 131 -0.37 1.38 5.47
N ILE A 132 0.33 1.83 6.50
CA ILE A 132 1.41 2.80 6.34
C ILE A 132 2.40 2.24 5.31
N PRO A 133 2.73 2.99 4.25
CA PRO A 133 3.61 2.50 3.19
C PRO A 133 5.06 2.44 3.68
N SER A 134 5.34 1.40 4.44
CA SER A 134 6.64 1.08 5.02
C SER A 134 6.79 -0.43 5.17
N VAL A 135 7.94 -0.96 4.79
CA VAL A 135 8.23 -2.38 4.86
C VAL A 135 9.60 -2.64 5.44
N ILE A 136 9.73 -3.74 6.15
CA ILE A 136 11.02 -4.32 6.49
C ILE A 136 11.29 -5.51 5.57
N ALA A 137 12.53 -5.62 5.13
CA ALA A 137 12.95 -6.65 4.19
C ALA A 137 14.30 -7.22 4.57
N ILE A 138 14.52 -8.51 4.24
CA ILE A 138 15.81 -9.17 4.35
C ILE A 138 16.09 -9.96 3.08
N ASN A 139 17.32 -9.88 2.60
CA ASN A 139 17.79 -10.70 1.49
C ASN A 139 18.14 -12.11 2.00
N VAL A 140 17.48 -13.12 1.42
CA VAL A 140 17.67 -14.53 1.78
C VAL A 140 18.11 -15.38 0.58
N THR A 141 18.69 -14.77 -0.44
CA THR A 141 19.06 -15.41 -1.71
C THR A 141 19.92 -16.66 -1.51
N ASN A 142 20.83 -16.62 -0.55
CA ASN A 142 21.77 -17.71 -0.28
C ASN A 142 21.32 -18.64 0.86
N GLN A 143 20.04 -18.57 1.25
CA GLN A 143 19.51 -19.36 2.37
C GLN A 143 18.41 -20.31 1.89
N ASP A 144 18.38 -21.50 2.47
CA ASP A 144 17.27 -22.46 2.29
C ASP A 144 16.21 -22.20 3.36
N ILE A 145 15.27 -21.30 3.05
CA ILE A 145 14.18 -20.94 3.96
C ILE A 145 13.02 -21.91 3.73
N LYS A 146 12.81 -22.83 4.65
CA LYS A 146 11.70 -23.79 4.61
C LYS A 146 10.40 -23.14 5.11
N GLY A 147 9.29 -23.55 4.50
CA GLY A 147 7.95 -23.13 4.92
C GLY A 147 7.49 -21.78 4.36
N PHE A 148 8.22 -21.20 3.41
CA PHE A 148 7.82 -20.02 2.65
C PHE A 148 7.62 -20.35 1.19
N ASP A 149 6.47 -19.96 0.65
CA ASP A 149 6.24 -19.91 -0.79
C ASP A 149 6.73 -18.56 -1.30
N PHE A 150 7.67 -18.60 -2.24
CA PHE A 150 8.20 -17.39 -2.86
C PHE A 150 7.39 -17.04 -4.10
N ILE A 151 6.94 -15.81 -4.18
CA ILE A 151 6.14 -15.28 -5.28
C ILE A 151 7.07 -14.52 -6.22
N ASP A 152 7.04 -14.89 -7.50
CA ASP A 152 7.77 -14.18 -8.52
C ASP A 152 7.11 -12.81 -8.78
N LEU A 153 7.90 -11.75 -8.62
CA LEU A 153 7.43 -10.39 -8.79
C LEU A 153 6.90 -10.11 -10.20
N GLU A 154 7.47 -10.74 -11.24
CA GLU A 154 7.02 -10.58 -12.62
C GLU A 154 5.57 -11.00 -12.81
N GLN A 155 5.11 -12.01 -12.05
CA GLN A 155 3.73 -12.52 -12.15
C GLN A 155 2.67 -11.55 -11.63
N ILE A 156 3.04 -10.61 -10.76
CA ILE A 156 2.11 -9.72 -10.06
C ILE A 156 2.37 -8.24 -10.34
N SER A 157 3.48 -7.89 -10.99
CA SER A 157 3.92 -6.51 -11.21
C SER A 157 2.90 -5.67 -11.98
N SER A 158 2.26 -6.22 -13.01
CA SER A 158 1.25 -5.50 -13.81
C SER A 158 0.08 -5.01 -12.96
N ILE A 159 -0.38 -5.81 -12.00
CA ILE A 159 -1.50 -5.47 -11.13
C ILE A 159 -1.07 -4.44 -10.08
N ILE A 160 0.12 -4.61 -9.51
CA ILE A 160 0.65 -3.72 -8.48
C ILE A 160 0.82 -2.29 -9.01
N PHE A 161 1.33 -2.15 -10.23
CA PHE A 161 1.66 -0.84 -10.79
C PHE A 161 0.56 -0.23 -11.65
N ASN A 162 -0.48 -1.01 -12.04
CA ASN A 162 -1.66 -0.54 -12.78
C ASN A 162 -2.96 -1.02 -12.11
N PRO A 163 -3.25 -0.60 -10.87
CA PRO A 163 -4.42 -1.09 -10.14
C PRO A 163 -5.75 -0.69 -10.80
N SER A 164 -5.78 0.37 -11.58
CA SER A 164 -6.98 0.79 -12.33
C SER A 164 -7.47 -0.25 -13.34
N ASP A 165 -6.56 -1.02 -13.92
CA ASP A 165 -6.89 -2.05 -14.91
C ASP A 165 -7.65 -3.24 -14.28
N GLN A 166 -7.68 -3.31 -12.96
CA GLN A 166 -8.40 -4.33 -12.21
C GLN A 166 -9.86 -3.96 -11.91
N LEU A 167 -10.26 -2.72 -12.17
CA LEU A 167 -11.62 -2.25 -11.91
C LEU A 167 -12.59 -2.74 -12.98
N VAL A 168 -13.61 -3.48 -12.56
CA VAL A 168 -14.69 -3.96 -13.43
C VAL A 168 -15.99 -3.31 -13.02
N GLU A 169 -16.70 -2.69 -13.96
CA GLU A 169 -18.06 -2.21 -13.72
C GLU A 169 -19.00 -3.41 -13.52
N VAL A 170 -19.53 -3.54 -12.32
CA VAL A 170 -20.40 -4.68 -11.93
C VAL A 170 -21.87 -4.33 -11.90
N SER A 171 -22.21 -3.04 -11.77
CA SER A 171 -23.61 -2.58 -11.74
C SER A 171 -23.70 -1.11 -12.10
N VAL A 172 -24.81 -0.76 -12.75
CA VAL A 172 -25.23 0.63 -12.99
C VAL A 172 -26.68 0.77 -12.56
N ALA A 173 -26.98 1.78 -11.76
CA ALA A 173 -28.33 2.06 -11.32
C ALA A 173 -28.73 3.51 -11.57
N ASN A 174 -29.96 3.75 -12.01
CA ASN A 174 -30.53 5.08 -12.04
C ASN A 174 -30.88 5.49 -10.61
N VAL A 175 -30.29 6.58 -10.15
CA VAL A 175 -30.51 7.12 -8.81
C VAL A 175 -30.84 8.60 -8.95
N PRO A 176 -32.15 8.96 -8.92
CA PRO A 176 -32.52 10.36 -8.97
C PRO A 176 -32.01 11.10 -7.73
N LEU A 177 -31.26 12.14 -7.95
CA LEU A 177 -30.70 13.00 -6.91
C LEU A 177 -31.52 14.31 -6.80
N GLN A 178 -31.44 14.95 -5.64
CA GLN A 178 -32.09 16.26 -5.42
C GLN A 178 -31.64 17.31 -6.43
N VAL A 179 -30.38 17.22 -6.89
CA VAL A 179 -29.76 18.14 -7.86
C VAL A 179 -30.06 17.78 -9.31
N SER A 180 -30.42 16.52 -9.60
CA SER A 180 -30.73 16.04 -10.95
C SER A 180 -31.46 14.69 -10.89
N GLU A 181 -32.62 14.62 -11.55
CA GLU A 181 -33.34 13.36 -11.70
C GLU A 181 -32.65 12.39 -12.66
N ALA A 182 -31.89 12.92 -13.64
CA ALA A 182 -31.12 12.15 -14.60
C ALA A 182 -29.71 11.84 -14.05
N SER A 183 -29.64 11.01 -13.02
CA SER A 183 -28.36 10.63 -12.43
C SER A 183 -28.23 9.11 -12.33
N ARG A 184 -26.98 8.63 -12.43
CA ARG A 184 -26.64 7.21 -12.35
C ARG A 184 -25.49 6.99 -11.40
N VAL A 185 -25.49 5.83 -10.74
CA VAL A 185 -24.38 5.34 -9.92
C VAL A 185 -23.81 4.11 -10.61
N HIS A 186 -22.52 4.19 -10.92
CA HIS A 186 -21.73 3.08 -11.46
C HIS A 186 -20.92 2.48 -10.32
N VAL A 187 -20.97 1.16 -10.17
CA VAL A 187 -20.24 0.41 -9.15
C VAL A 187 -19.09 -0.35 -9.81
N PHE A 188 -17.89 -0.07 -9.38
CA PHE A 188 -16.67 -0.74 -9.86
C PHE A 188 -16.10 -1.61 -8.75
N ARG A 189 -15.82 -2.86 -9.08
CA ARG A 189 -15.22 -3.83 -8.16
C ARG A 189 -13.85 -4.25 -8.67
N PRO A 190 -12.79 -4.12 -7.85
CA PRO A 190 -11.48 -4.62 -8.23
C PRO A 190 -11.46 -6.15 -8.16
N GLN A 191 -10.76 -6.78 -9.12
CA GLN A 191 -10.66 -8.24 -9.22
C GLN A 191 -9.79 -8.87 -8.13
N ASP A 192 -9.02 -8.06 -7.41
CA ASP A 192 -8.15 -8.47 -6.30
C ASP A 192 -8.87 -8.54 -4.95
N GLY A 193 -10.20 -8.39 -4.93
CA GLY A 193 -11.01 -8.39 -3.71
C GLY A 193 -10.87 -7.12 -2.87
N GLY A 194 -10.40 -6.01 -3.47
CA GLY A 194 -10.35 -4.69 -2.84
C GLY A 194 -11.73 -4.08 -2.61
N GLU A 195 -11.75 -2.87 -2.05
CA GLU A 195 -12.97 -2.09 -1.83
C GLU A 195 -13.60 -1.65 -3.15
N GLU A 196 -14.93 -1.56 -3.15
CA GLU A 196 -15.68 -1.05 -4.30
C GLU A 196 -15.46 0.45 -4.47
N HIS A 197 -15.44 0.89 -5.72
CA HIS A 197 -15.38 2.29 -6.09
C HIS A 197 -16.68 2.68 -6.80
N TYR A 198 -17.06 3.94 -6.67
CA TYR A 198 -18.32 4.44 -7.22
C TYR A 198 -18.04 5.64 -8.10
N ALA A 199 -18.67 5.68 -9.28
CA ALA A 199 -18.77 6.89 -10.05
C ALA A 199 -20.25 7.37 -10.09
N ILE A 200 -20.45 8.61 -9.70
CA ILE A 200 -21.78 9.24 -9.74
C ILE A 200 -21.80 10.14 -10.98
N GLU A 201 -22.62 9.75 -11.95
CA GLU A 201 -22.87 10.54 -13.15
C GLU A 201 -24.09 11.41 -12.92
N ILE A 202 -23.93 12.73 -12.99
CA ILE A 202 -24.99 13.70 -12.75
C ILE A 202 -25.40 14.33 -14.09
N GLY A 203 -26.68 14.18 -14.45
CA GLY A 203 -27.18 14.61 -15.73
C GLY A 203 -26.85 13.64 -16.85
N ASN A 204 -26.60 14.17 -18.03
CA ASN A 204 -26.23 13.39 -19.22
C ASN A 204 -25.03 14.06 -19.92
N PRO A 205 -23.83 13.98 -19.36
CA PRO A 205 -22.66 14.64 -19.92
C PRO A 205 -22.32 14.09 -21.30
N ASP A 206 -21.94 14.99 -22.21
CA ASP A 206 -21.43 14.64 -23.52
C ASP A 206 -20.03 13.98 -23.35
N ARG A 207 -19.91 12.74 -23.81
CA ARG A 207 -18.67 11.96 -23.70
C ARG A 207 -17.61 12.31 -24.75
N GLU A 208 -17.96 13.12 -25.75
CA GLU A 208 -17.03 13.62 -26.75
C GLU A 208 -16.34 14.93 -26.32
N SER A 209 -16.80 15.50 -25.22
CA SER A 209 -16.29 16.74 -24.62
C SER A 209 -15.64 16.47 -23.26
N PRO A 210 -14.74 17.36 -22.78
CA PRO A 210 -14.23 17.27 -21.41
C PRO A 210 -15.34 17.35 -20.38
N VAL A 211 -15.40 16.34 -19.49
CA VAL A 211 -16.42 16.26 -18.43
C VAL A 211 -15.82 16.78 -17.13
N LEU A 212 -16.54 17.69 -16.45
CA LEU A 212 -16.17 18.14 -15.11
C LEU A 212 -16.23 16.95 -14.14
N SER A 213 -15.10 16.66 -13.50
CA SER A 213 -15.00 15.54 -12.57
C SER A 213 -14.42 15.99 -11.24
N ARG A 214 -14.90 15.40 -10.14
CA ARG A 214 -14.39 15.63 -8.80
C ARG A 214 -14.11 14.29 -8.13
N LEU A 215 -12.92 14.16 -7.51
CA LEU A 215 -12.62 13.03 -6.63
C LEU A 215 -13.15 13.32 -5.23
N HIS A 216 -13.78 12.32 -4.63
CA HIS A 216 -14.24 12.35 -3.26
C HIS A 216 -13.82 11.05 -2.56
N SER A 217 -13.09 11.15 -1.46
CA SER A 217 -12.81 10.00 -0.63
C SER A 217 -13.89 9.89 0.44
N ALA A 218 -14.55 8.74 0.55
CA ALA A 218 -15.59 8.51 1.53
C ALA A 218 -15.12 8.91 2.94
N CYS A 219 -15.86 9.83 3.55
CA CYS A 219 -15.55 10.36 4.87
C CYS A 219 -16.72 10.07 5.82
N PHE A 220 -16.62 9.00 6.59
CA PHE A 220 -17.69 8.62 7.52
C PHE A 220 -18.10 9.77 8.44
N THR A 221 -17.13 10.51 8.98
CA THR A 221 -17.41 11.59 9.92
C THR A 221 -18.07 12.80 9.27
N GLY A 222 -17.65 13.20 8.08
CA GLY A 222 -18.25 14.35 7.37
C GLY A 222 -19.51 13.98 6.62
N ASP A 223 -19.50 12.88 5.88
CA ASP A 223 -20.59 12.50 4.97
C ASP A 223 -21.80 11.97 5.73
N LEU A 224 -21.58 11.18 6.77
CA LEU A 224 -22.65 10.47 7.49
C LEU A 224 -23.05 11.13 8.81
N ILE A 225 -22.09 11.47 9.68
CA ILE A 225 -22.42 12.00 11.02
C ILE A 225 -22.27 13.52 11.13
N GLY A 226 -21.91 14.21 10.05
CA GLY A 226 -21.90 15.68 10.00
C GLY A 226 -20.88 16.34 10.92
N SER A 227 -19.64 15.81 10.95
CA SER A 227 -18.56 16.38 11.77
C SER A 227 -18.31 17.85 11.43
N LEU A 228 -18.23 18.69 12.46
CA LEU A 228 -17.87 20.11 12.31
C LEU A 228 -16.36 20.32 12.06
N LYS A 229 -15.57 19.27 12.04
CA LYS A 229 -14.12 19.33 11.79
C LYS A 229 -13.72 19.13 10.33
N CYS A 230 -14.68 18.84 9.44
CA CYS A 230 -14.43 18.69 8.02
C CYS A 230 -15.64 19.11 7.18
N ASP A 231 -15.39 19.53 5.95
CA ASP A 231 -16.41 19.98 5.00
C ASP A 231 -16.85 18.87 4.01
N CYS A 232 -16.43 17.62 4.21
CA CYS A 232 -16.65 16.53 3.27
C CYS A 232 -18.12 16.36 2.90
N GLY A 233 -19.01 16.33 3.88
CA GLY A 233 -20.44 16.16 3.64
C GLY A 233 -21.07 17.32 2.88
N HIS A 234 -20.61 18.55 3.08
CA HIS A 234 -21.04 19.70 2.29
C HIS A 234 -20.49 19.61 0.86
N GLN A 235 -19.21 19.29 0.72
CA GLN A 235 -18.57 19.13 -0.60
C GLN A 235 -19.17 17.99 -1.42
N LEU A 236 -19.61 16.91 -0.78
CA LEU A 236 -20.27 15.80 -1.47
C LEU A 236 -21.63 16.23 -2.06
N ARG A 237 -22.36 17.10 -1.36
CA ARG A 237 -23.71 17.55 -1.76
C ARG A 237 -23.72 18.81 -2.63
N ALA A 238 -22.64 19.57 -2.67
CA ALA A 238 -22.47 20.77 -3.50
C ALA A 238 -22.07 20.42 -4.93
#